data_b0a4a0de967f1836f1c1feabff37d593
#
_entry.id   b0a4a0de967f1836f1c1feabff37d593
#
_cell.length_a   1.000
_cell.length_b   1.000
_cell.length_c   1.000
_cell.angle_alpha   90.00
_cell.angle_beta   90.00
_cell.angle_gamma   90.00
#
_symmetry.space_group_name_H-M   'P 1'
#
loop_
_entity.id
_entity.type
_entity.pdbx_description
1 polymer ?
#
loop_
_entity_poly.entity_id
_entity_poly.type
_entity_poly.pdbx_seq_one_letter_code
_entity_poly.pdbx_strand_id
1 'polypeptide(L)'
;MTKREFRRLWAVPADIDARVRRMHRLEESLLKEPLVVTDTVQASGLSAPYALGTVTVRGVCAADSPEARAKKRAEVRRMARALEQANARYERDYAAALCAIEAIEDAALRCAVQLSCLEGMRWEAVADELGATGDAWRKRVERWLAAWEKTGGGKAGQSAGG
;
A
#
# COMPACT_ATOMS: atom_id res chain seq x y z
N MET A 1 4.36 17.79 -5.95
CA MET A 1 4.49 17.33 -4.54
C MET A 1 4.39 18.51 -3.59
N THR A 2 3.63 18.40 -2.50
CA THR A 2 3.48 19.40 -1.44
C THR A 2 4.51 19.18 -0.32
N LYS A 3 4.74 20.19 0.54
CA LYS A 3 5.55 20.03 1.77
C LYS A 3 5.13 18.84 2.62
N ARG A 4 3.80 18.59 2.75
CA ARG A 4 3.27 17.48 3.53
C ARG A 4 3.58 16.12 2.89
N GLU A 5 3.52 16.02 1.58
CA GLU A 5 3.88 14.82 0.83
C GLU A 5 5.37 14.55 0.93
N PHE A 6 6.22 15.57 0.74
CA PHE A 6 7.66 15.46 0.90
C PHE A 6 8.04 14.89 2.28
N ARG A 7 7.49 15.47 3.36
CA ARG A 7 7.76 15.05 4.73
C ARG A 7 7.36 13.60 5.04
N ARG A 8 6.47 13.00 4.26
CA ARG A 8 5.95 11.65 4.47
C ARG A 8 6.40 10.66 3.41
N LEU A 9 7.36 11.05 2.60
CA LEU A 9 7.79 10.22 1.47
C LEU A 9 8.32 8.86 1.92
N TRP A 10 8.98 8.79 3.08
CA TRP A 10 9.45 7.56 3.72
C TRP A 10 8.35 6.53 4.01
N ALA A 11 7.10 6.97 4.21
CA ALA A 11 5.99 6.08 4.55
C ALA A 11 5.31 5.46 3.33
N VAL A 12 5.55 5.99 2.13
CA VAL A 12 4.88 5.56 0.90
C VAL A 12 5.21 4.11 0.53
N PRO A 13 6.46 3.62 0.61
CA PRO A 13 6.78 2.22 0.32
C PRO A 13 5.99 1.25 1.22
N ALA A 14 5.88 1.54 2.50
CA ALA A 14 5.13 0.69 3.43
C ALA A 14 3.62 0.63 3.10
N ASP A 15 3.02 1.75 2.63
CA ASP A 15 1.63 1.77 2.16
C ASP A 15 1.45 0.95 0.87
N ILE A 16 2.39 1.07 -0.07
CA ILE A 16 2.40 0.27 -1.30
C ILE A 16 2.48 -1.23 -0.96
N ASP A 17 3.40 -1.64 -0.09
CA ASP A 17 3.55 -3.03 0.35
C ASP A 17 2.29 -3.57 1.05
N ALA A 18 1.63 -2.74 1.85
CA ALA A 18 0.38 -3.14 2.49
C ALA A 18 -0.73 -3.40 1.46
N ARG A 19 -0.81 -2.59 0.38
CA ARG A 19 -1.76 -2.78 -0.73
C ARG A 19 -1.42 -4.02 -1.55
N VAL A 20 -0.13 -4.28 -1.83
CA VAL A 20 0.34 -5.49 -2.50
C VAL A 20 -0.07 -6.73 -1.71
N ARG A 21 0.20 -6.77 -0.39
CA ARG A 21 -0.22 -7.88 0.48
C ARG A 21 -1.74 -8.09 0.48
N ARG A 22 -2.52 -7.02 0.42
CA ARG A 22 -3.99 -7.12 0.32
C ARG A 22 -4.42 -7.72 -1.02
N MET A 23 -3.81 -7.30 -2.12
CA MET A 23 -4.08 -7.82 -3.46
C MET A 23 -3.78 -9.32 -3.53
N HIS A 24 -2.61 -9.76 -3.06
CA HIS A 24 -2.25 -11.18 -3.01
C HIS A 24 -3.25 -12.03 -2.22
N ARG A 25 -3.71 -11.57 -1.06
CA ARG A 25 -4.75 -12.30 -0.30
C ARG A 25 -6.05 -12.48 -1.09
N LEU A 26 -6.44 -11.49 -1.90
CA LEU A 26 -7.61 -11.61 -2.77
C LEU A 26 -7.35 -12.60 -3.91
N GLU A 27 -6.18 -12.57 -4.52
CA GLU A 27 -5.76 -13.51 -5.56
C GLU A 27 -5.72 -14.95 -5.02
N GLU A 28 -5.11 -15.17 -3.87
CA GLU A 28 -5.11 -16.47 -3.19
C GLU A 28 -6.52 -16.98 -2.92
N SER A 29 -7.46 -16.08 -2.52
CA SER A 29 -8.85 -16.46 -2.30
C SER A 29 -9.55 -16.90 -3.59
N LEU A 30 -9.10 -16.40 -4.76
CA LEU A 30 -9.64 -16.80 -6.07
C LEU A 30 -9.09 -18.15 -6.54
N LEU A 31 -7.88 -18.52 -6.08
CA LEU A 31 -7.23 -19.79 -6.41
C LEU A 31 -7.72 -20.95 -5.57
N LYS A 32 -8.34 -20.68 -4.41
CA LYS A 32 -8.90 -21.75 -3.57
C LYS A 32 -9.98 -22.50 -4.34
N GLU A 33 -9.80 -23.83 -4.43
CA GLU A 33 -10.80 -24.72 -4.99
C GLU A 33 -12.08 -24.71 -4.16
N PRO A 34 -13.24 -24.88 -4.77
CA PRO A 34 -14.49 -24.99 -4.03
C PRO A 34 -14.41 -26.20 -3.08
N LEU A 35 -14.75 -25.96 -1.81
CA LEU A 35 -14.75 -26.99 -0.80
C LEU A 35 -15.87 -28.00 -1.12
N VAL A 36 -15.52 -29.24 -1.39
CA VAL A 36 -16.51 -30.31 -1.52
C VAL A 36 -16.92 -30.73 -0.10
N VAL A 37 -18.14 -30.40 0.26
CA VAL A 37 -18.74 -30.82 1.54
C VAL A 37 -19.52 -32.10 1.29
N THR A 38 -19.21 -33.12 2.07
CA THR A 38 -19.96 -34.37 2.09
C THR A 38 -20.73 -34.42 3.39
N ASP A 39 -22.04 -34.50 3.31
CA ASP A 39 -22.93 -34.63 4.46
C ASP A 39 -23.76 -35.91 4.33
N THR A 40 -24.15 -36.48 5.48
CA THR A 40 -24.92 -37.70 5.54
C THR A 40 -26.30 -37.40 6.12
N VAL A 41 -27.31 -37.51 5.30
CA VAL A 41 -28.70 -37.28 5.69
C VAL A 41 -29.50 -38.57 5.72
N GLN A 42 -30.49 -38.65 6.61
CA GLN A 42 -31.46 -39.71 6.57
C GLN A 42 -32.57 -39.39 5.57
N ALA A 43 -32.80 -40.30 4.65
CA ALA A 43 -33.84 -40.16 3.66
C ALA A 43 -34.79 -41.40 3.72
N SER A 44 -36.06 -41.15 3.47
CA SER A 44 -37.03 -42.24 3.36
C SER A 44 -36.83 -42.97 2.04
N GLY A 45 -36.96 -44.29 2.06
CA GLY A 45 -37.04 -45.10 0.85
C GLY A 45 -38.20 -44.67 -0.07
N LEU A 46 -38.03 -44.82 -1.41
CA LEU A 46 -39.02 -44.44 -2.40
C LEU A 46 -40.24 -45.36 -2.45
N SER A 47 -40.20 -46.53 -1.78
CA SER A 47 -41.28 -47.50 -1.73
C SER A 47 -41.57 -47.99 -0.30
N ALA A 48 -42.79 -48.42 -0.03
CA ALA A 48 -43.19 -48.99 1.26
C ALA A 48 -42.47 -50.34 1.52
N PRO A 49 -42.07 -50.66 2.79
CA PRO A 49 -42.20 -49.80 3.97
C PRO A 49 -41.12 -48.70 3.96
N TYR A 50 -41.46 -47.50 3.91
CA TYR A 50 -40.60 -46.32 3.81
C TYR A 50 -39.47 -46.27 4.88
N ALA A 51 -38.59 -47.26 4.84
CA ALA A 51 -37.50 -47.38 5.78
C ALA A 51 -36.55 -46.18 5.62
N LEU A 52 -36.17 -45.59 6.77
CA LEU A 52 -35.17 -44.54 6.79
C LEU A 52 -33.79 -45.13 6.45
N GLY A 53 -33.21 -44.66 5.38
CA GLY A 53 -31.86 -45.01 4.93
C GLY A 53 -30.92 -43.85 5.02
N THR A 54 -29.64 -44.13 5.14
CA THR A 54 -28.61 -43.09 5.14
C THR A 54 -28.18 -42.82 3.72
N VAL A 55 -28.31 -41.58 3.30
CA VAL A 55 -27.87 -41.13 1.96
C VAL A 55 -26.76 -40.09 2.13
N THR A 56 -25.65 -40.34 1.46
CA THR A 56 -24.54 -39.39 1.42
C THR A 56 -24.77 -38.37 0.33
N VAL A 57 -24.95 -37.13 0.72
CA VAL A 57 -25.11 -35.99 -0.21
C VAL A 57 -23.77 -35.29 -0.35
N ARG A 58 -23.27 -35.21 -1.58
CA ARG A 58 -22.08 -34.40 -1.90
C ARG A 58 -22.55 -33.08 -2.49
N GLY A 59 -22.22 -32.00 -1.79
CA GLY A 59 -22.45 -30.63 -2.22
C GLY A 59 -21.14 -29.90 -2.42
N VAL A 60 -21.09 -29.00 -3.40
CA VAL A 60 -20.02 -28.03 -3.52
C VAL A 60 -20.43 -26.83 -2.69
N CYS A 61 -19.79 -26.64 -1.54
CA CYS A 61 -19.88 -25.35 -0.85
C CYS A 61 -19.12 -24.34 -1.70
N ALA A 62 -19.82 -23.68 -2.62
CA ALA A 62 -19.25 -22.56 -3.34
C ALA A 62 -19.02 -21.45 -2.31
N ALA A 63 -17.82 -21.38 -1.77
CA ALA A 63 -17.41 -20.27 -0.92
C ALA A 63 -17.65 -18.92 -1.65
N ASP A 64 -17.67 -18.95 -2.99
CA ASP A 64 -17.98 -17.80 -3.81
C ASP A 64 -18.85 -18.21 -5.01
N SER A 65 -19.99 -17.56 -5.17
CA SER A 65 -20.78 -17.64 -6.40
C SER A 65 -19.96 -17.14 -7.61
N PRO A 66 -20.28 -17.54 -8.85
CA PRO A 66 -19.60 -17.02 -10.06
C PRO A 66 -19.57 -15.50 -10.10
N GLU A 67 -20.63 -14.85 -9.63
CA GLU A 67 -20.75 -13.39 -9.54
C GLU A 67 -19.79 -12.82 -8.47
N ALA A 68 -19.69 -13.44 -7.30
CA ALA A 68 -18.76 -13.03 -6.26
C ALA A 68 -17.31 -13.15 -6.74
N ARG A 69 -16.97 -14.23 -7.46
CA ARG A 69 -15.64 -14.39 -8.08
C ARG A 69 -15.38 -13.33 -9.15
N ALA A 70 -16.38 -12.98 -9.96
CA ALA A 70 -16.25 -11.91 -10.96
C ALA A 70 -16.00 -10.55 -10.30
N LYS A 71 -16.70 -10.23 -9.22
CA LYS A 71 -16.47 -9.01 -8.42
C LYS A 71 -15.06 -8.97 -7.83
N LYS A 72 -14.59 -10.06 -7.24
CA LYS A 72 -13.22 -10.16 -6.71
C LYS A 72 -12.15 -9.96 -7.80
N ARG A 73 -12.32 -10.58 -8.97
CA ARG A 73 -11.42 -10.38 -10.12
C ARG A 73 -11.39 -8.93 -10.60
N ALA A 74 -12.56 -8.27 -10.62
CA ALA A 74 -12.64 -6.85 -10.98
C ALA A 74 -11.93 -5.98 -9.94
N GLU A 75 -12.06 -6.30 -8.65
CA GLU A 75 -11.35 -5.60 -7.57
C GLU A 75 -9.84 -5.75 -7.68
N VAL A 76 -9.33 -6.97 -7.90
CA VAL A 76 -7.89 -7.22 -8.12
C VAL A 76 -7.36 -6.37 -9.27
N ARG A 77 -8.05 -6.37 -10.44
CA ARG A 77 -7.64 -5.52 -11.58
C ARG A 77 -7.64 -4.03 -11.23
N ARG A 78 -8.63 -3.55 -10.46
CA ARG A 78 -8.67 -2.15 -10.02
C ARG A 78 -7.50 -1.83 -9.09
N MET A 79 -7.19 -2.74 -8.15
CA MET A 79 -6.06 -2.57 -7.22
C MET A 79 -4.72 -2.58 -7.95
N ALA A 80 -4.53 -3.47 -8.93
CA ALA A 80 -3.30 -3.52 -9.73
C ALA A 80 -3.05 -2.18 -10.44
N ARG A 81 -4.05 -1.63 -11.13
CA ARG A 81 -3.93 -0.31 -11.77
C ARG A 81 -3.63 0.83 -10.79
N ALA A 82 -4.27 0.80 -9.62
CA ALA A 82 -4.02 1.80 -8.58
C ALA A 82 -2.60 1.69 -8.00
N LEU A 83 -2.05 0.47 -7.90
CA LEU A 83 -0.67 0.22 -7.48
C LEU A 83 0.34 0.73 -8.52
N GLU A 84 0.12 0.46 -9.80
CA GLU A 84 0.98 0.99 -10.89
C GLU A 84 1.04 2.51 -10.84
N GLN A 85 -0.12 3.17 -10.69
CA GLN A 85 -0.18 4.63 -10.58
C GLN A 85 0.52 5.15 -9.31
N ALA A 86 0.36 4.45 -8.18
CA ALA A 86 1.00 4.82 -6.92
C ALA A 86 2.53 4.68 -7.01
N ASN A 87 3.03 3.61 -7.61
CA ASN A 87 4.45 3.39 -7.84
C ASN A 87 5.04 4.47 -8.76
N ALA A 88 4.43 4.71 -9.91
CA ALA A 88 4.89 5.73 -10.85
C ALA A 88 4.87 7.14 -10.25
N ARG A 89 3.91 7.43 -9.35
CA ARG A 89 3.88 8.68 -8.59
C ARG A 89 5.01 8.74 -7.58
N TYR A 90 5.22 7.67 -6.81
CA TYR A 90 6.28 7.60 -5.82
C TYR A 90 7.66 7.80 -6.45
N GLU A 91 7.96 7.12 -7.55
CA GLU A 91 9.24 7.24 -8.27
C GLU A 91 9.50 8.69 -8.70
N ARG A 92 8.51 9.37 -9.28
CA ARG A 92 8.62 10.78 -9.66
C ARG A 92 8.83 11.70 -8.46
N ASP A 93 8.05 11.50 -7.40
CA ASP A 93 8.13 12.32 -6.20
C ASP A 93 9.46 12.09 -5.46
N TYR A 94 9.97 10.84 -5.45
CA TYR A 94 11.25 10.48 -4.86
C TYR A 94 12.43 11.10 -5.64
N ALA A 95 12.42 11.01 -6.96
CA ALA A 95 13.43 11.65 -7.81
C ALA A 95 13.44 13.18 -7.63
N ALA A 96 12.26 13.80 -7.57
CA ALA A 96 12.15 15.24 -7.32
C ALA A 96 12.66 15.63 -5.92
N ALA A 97 12.43 14.77 -4.92
CA ALA A 97 12.94 14.99 -3.58
C ALA A 97 14.47 14.90 -3.53
N LEU A 98 15.06 13.89 -4.17
CA LEU A 98 16.52 13.75 -4.26
C LEU A 98 17.17 14.97 -4.90
N CYS A 99 16.66 15.43 -6.05
CA CYS A 99 17.17 16.64 -6.69
C CYS A 99 17.08 17.88 -5.78
N ALA A 100 15.96 18.01 -5.04
CA ALA A 100 15.79 19.11 -4.10
C ALA A 100 16.76 19.05 -2.92
N ILE A 101 17.03 17.84 -2.42
CA ILE A 101 17.99 17.61 -1.33
C ILE A 101 19.42 17.89 -1.79
N GLU A 102 19.80 17.44 -2.98
CA GLU A 102 21.13 17.68 -3.55
C GLU A 102 21.41 19.18 -3.77
N ALA A 103 20.39 19.98 -4.05
CA ALA A 103 20.52 21.43 -4.18
C ALA A 103 20.72 22.18 -2.84
N ILE A 104 20.68 21.48 -1.70
CA ILE A 104 20.94 22.09 -0.38
C ILE A 104 22.46 22.24 -0.21
N GLU A 105 22.95 23.48 -0.14
CA GLU A 105 24.40 23.77 0.06
C GLU A 105 24.89 23.35 1.45
N ASP A 106 24.05 23.56 2.49
CA ASP A 106 24.36 23.21 3.86
C ASP A 106 24.31 21.67 4.05
N ALA A 107 25.47 21.08 4.21
CA ALA A 107 25.61 19.62 4.34
C ALA A 107 24.85 19.05 5.56
N ALA A 108 24.82 19.75 6.69
CA ALA A 108 24.12 19.29 7.88
C ALA A 108 22.59 19.35 7.69
N LEU A 109 22.09 20.43 7.05
CA LEU A 109 20.67 20.53 6.70
C LEU A 109 20.28 19.47 5.66
N ARG A 110 21.12 19.25 4.66
CA ARG A 110 20.90 18.21 3.63
C ARG A 110 20.76 16.84 4.28
N CYS A 111 21.67 16.48 5.18
CA CYS A 111 21.62 15.24 5.94
C CYS A 111 20.35 15.15 6.81
N ALA A 112 20.00 16.19 7.55
CA ALA A 112 18.79 16.21 8.38
C ALA A 112 17.50 16.04 7.57
N VAL A 113 17.42 16.63 6.37
CA VAL A 113 16.27 16.45 5.46
C VAL A 113 16.22 15.01 4.96
N GLN A 114 17.34 14.43 4.55
CA GLN A 114 17.41 13.05 4.09
C GLN A 114 16.94 12.09 5.18
N LEU A 115 17.59 12.12 6.36
CA LEU A 115 17.27 11.24 7.48
C LEU A 115 15.80 11.34 7.92
N SER A 116 15.25 12.55 7.98
CA SER A 116 13.87 12.73 8.46
C SER A 116 12.80 12.49 7.41
N CYS A 117 13.03 12.87 6.15
CA CYS A 117 12.00 12.85 5.10
C CYS A 117 12.07 11.62 4.20
N LEU A 118 13.25 11.04 3.96
CA LEU A 118 13.40 9.84 3.14
C LEU A 118 13.55 8.58 3.99
N GLU A 119 14.21 8.65 5.14
CA GLU A 119 14.46 7.49 6.00
C GLU A 119 13.48 7.42 7.19
N GLY A 120 12.76 8.51 7.46
CA GLY A 120 11.72 8.55 8.49
C GLY A 120 12.28 8.53 9.92
N MET A 121 13.52 8.92 10.12
CA MET A 121 14.14 8.97 11.44
C MET A 121 13.43 9.96 12.36
N ARG A 122 13.36 9.62 13.64
CA ARG A 122 12.85 10.51 14.68
C ARG A 122 13.84 11.65 14.93
N TRP A 123 13.34 12.80 15.35
CA TRP A 123 14.16 14.00 15.54
C TRP A 123 15.24 13.83 16.60
N GLU A 124 14.99 13.00 17.60
CA GLU A 124 15.96 12.65 18.62
C GLU A 124 17.15 11.90 18.00
N ALA A 125 16.89 10.93 17.13
CA ALA A 125 17.92 10.17 16.42
C ALA A 125 18.70 11.05 15.42
N VAL A 126 18.03 11.98 14.74
CA VAL A 126 18.70 12.97 13.87
C VAL A 126 19.61 13.88 14.70
N ALA A 127 19.20 14.24 15.91
CA ALA A 127 20.01 15.06 16.82
C ALA A 127 21.24 14.29 17.34
N ASP A 128 21.09 12.99 17.61
CA ASP A 128 22.21 12.13 18.04
C ASP A 128 23.29 12.03 16.95
N GLU A 129 22.90 11.98 15.67
CA GLU A 129 23.85 11.91 14.56
C GLU A 129 24.49 13.25 14.18
N LEU A 130 23.71 14.34 14.21
CA LEU A 130 24.15 15.65 13.71
C LEU A 130 24.52 16.64 14.82
N GLY A 131 24.32 16.29 16.08
CA GLY A 131 24.41 17.20 17.22
C GLY A 131 23.20 18.15 17.30
N ALA A 132 23.22 19.05 18.24
CA ALA A 132 22.13 19.96 18.59
C ALA A 132 20.88 19.23 19.16
N THR A 133 19.72 19.87 19.14
CA THR A 133 18.48 19.30 19.67
C THR A 133 17.55 18.90 18.53
N GLY A 134 16.74 17.84 18.74
CA GLY A 134 15.75 17.40 17.76
C GLY A 134 14.75 18.50 17.37
N ASP A 135 14.36 19.37 18.31
CA ASP A 135 13.47 20.49 18.04
C ASP A 135 14.13 21.58 17.16
N ALA A 136 15.43 21.83 17.33
CA ALA A 136 16.18 22.74 16.48
C ALA A 136 16.22 22.23 15.03
N TRP A 137 16.52 20.94 14.82
CA TRP A 137 16.51 20.33 13.50
C TRP A 137 15.13 20.32 12.88
N ARG A 138 14.11 19.96 13.66
CA ARG A 138 12.72 20.01 13.20
C ARG A 138 12.35 21.37 12.64
N LYS A 139 12.60 22.44 13.40
CA LYS A 139 12.32 23.82 12.99
C LYS A 139 13.11 24.25 11.77
N ARG A 140 14.37 23.80 11.65
CA ARG A 140 15.25 24.13 10.52
C ARG A 140 14.76 23.46 9.23
N VAL A 141 14.44 22.17 9.27
CA VAL A 141 13.88 21.43 8.15
C VAL A 141 12.51 21.96 7.77
N GLU A 142 11.65 22.29 8.73
CA GLU A 142 10.33 22.88 8.44
C GLU A 142 10.42 24.23 7.73
N ARG A 143 11.36 25.07 8.12
CA ARG A 143 11.63 26.36 7.42
C ARG A 143 12.10 26.13 5.98
N TRP A 144 13.02 25.20 5.78
CA TRP A 144 13.49 24.86 4.45
C TRP A 144 12.36 24.31 3.58
N LEU A 145 11.56 23.38 4.06
CA LEU A 145 10.40 22.82 3.34
C LEU A 145 9.38 23.90 2.98
N ALA A 146 9.16 24.87 3.85
CA ALA A 146 8.24 25.97 3.59
C ALA A 146 8.80 26.93 2.52
N ALA A 147 10.11 27.16 2.49
CA ALA A 147 10.76 27.96 1.44
C ALA A 147 10.72 27.21 0.10
N TRP A 148 11.06 25.94 0.09
CA TRP A 148 11.03 25.07 -1.09
C TRP A 148 9.63 25.00 -1.74
N GLU A 149 8.56 24.88 -0.93
CA GLU A 149 7.19 24.86 -1.44
C GLU A 149 6.80 26.21 -2.10
N LYS A 150 7.25 27.34 -1.53
CA LYS A 150 7.02 28.68 -2.08
C LYS A 150 7.75 28.94 -3.41
N THR A 151 8.94 28.36 -3.58
CA THR A 151 9.72 28.49 -4.83
C THR A 151 9.20 27.63 -5.97
N GLY A 152 8.09 26.91 -5.76
CA GLY A 152 7.49 26.07 -6.79
C GLY A 152 8.20 24.73 -6.99
N GLY A 153 9.07 24.32 -6.06
CA GLY A 153 9.79 23.05 -6.11
C GLY A 153 8.89 21.82 -6.29
N GLY A 154 7.61 21.92 -5.95
CA GLY A 154 6.61 20.89 -6.23
C GLY A 154 6.06 20.87 -7.66
N LYS A 155 6.32 21.89 -8.49
CA LYS A 155 5.75 22.01 -9.85
C LYS A 155 6.69 21.56 -10.96
N ALA A 156 7.98 21.37 -10.69
CA ALA A 156 8.98 21.04 -11.70
C ALA A 156 8.81 19.67 -12.36
N GLY A 157 7.93 18.80 -11.85
CA GLY A 157 7.67 17.47 -12.41
C GLY A 157 6.56 17.38 -13.46
N GLN A 158 5.90 18.47 -13.82
CA GLN A 158 4.74 18.42 -14.74
C GLN A 158 5.04 18.90 -16.17
N SER A 159 6.23 19.41 -16.48
CA SER A 159 6.51 19.98 -17.82
C SER A 159 7.45 19.18 -18.72
N ALA A 160 7.80 17.94 -18.38
CA ALA A 160 8.63 17.08 -19.23
C ALA A 160 7.82 15.88 -19.77
N GLY A 161 6.78 16.16 -20.56
CA GLY A 161 5.94 15.16 -21.22
C GLY A 161 5.07 15.82 -22.27
N GLY A 162 5.70 16.30 -23.31
CA GLY A 162 5.09 16.73 -24.56
C GLY A 162 5.70 15.96 -25.71
#